data_dbdb7d44f77a40cd3ba739f1efb1b9a0
#
_entry.id   dbdb7d44f77a40cd3ba739f1efb1b9a0
#
_cell.length_a   1.000
_cell.length_b   1.000
_cell.length_c   1.000
_cell.angle_alpha   90.00
_cell.angle_beta   90.00
_cell.angle_gamma   90.00
#
_symmetry.space_group_name_H-M   'P 1'
#
loop_
_entity.id
_entity.type
_entity.pdbx_description
1 polymer ?
#
loop_
_entity_poly.entity_id
_entity_poly.type
_entity_poly.pdbx_seq_one_letter_code
_entity_poly.pdbx_strand_id
1 'polypeptide(L)'
;SIPKTVKVIDCYEGGWLNNGYCKGMQSFLQNLKKFNVASGNKWYRSYKGVLYTKNGKKLITVPRKYTAKTVKVKKGTTKIADSAFSFCTNIKKVILPDTVKVIEQNAFVCCSLNYIRMPRKLKELGGGAFNNSALKKITIYGKVELNETFSDCKKLKSVVLKKGVKELGEYVFTSCPKLRSVTVPKGIKNLWLYIDSIFYYRGLKCNLSNITIKTPKNSEMYKERKFLKKRYKIKVKVIK
;
A
#
# COMPACT_ATOMS: atom_id res chain seq x y z
N SER A 1 -1.53 -10.80 -27.00
CA SER A 1 -1.76 -12.11 -26.32
C SER A 1 -0.47 -12.67 -25.75
N ILE A 2 -0.53 -13.29 -24.61
CA ILE A 2 0.60 -14.03 -24.01
C ILE A 2 0.54 -15.46 -24.59
N PRO A 3 1.57 -15.87 -25.37
CA PRO A 3 1.63 -17.18 -26.01
C PRO A 3 1.65 -18.36 -25.03
N LYS A 4 1.41 -19.58 -25.56
CA LYS A 4 1.41 -20.83 -24.77
C LYS A 4 2.77 -21.13 -24.12
N THR A 5 3.87 -20.69 -24.73
CA THR A 5 5.26 -21.00 -24.35
C THR A 5 5.84 -20.08 -23.28
N VAL A 6 5.22 -18.93 -23.00
CA VAL A 6 5.76 -17.96 -22.03
C VAL A 6 5.64 -18.50 -20.63
N LYS A 7 6.76 -18.76 -19.97
CA LYS A 7 6.88 -19.29 -18.59
C LYS A 7 7.12 -18.21 -17.56
N VAL A 8 7.88 -17.17 -17.92
CA VAL A 8 8.28 -16.13 -16.98
C VAL A 8 7.82 -14.77 -17.48
N ILE A 9 7.18 -14.02 -16.62
CA ILE A 9 6.84 -12.61 -16.81
C ILE A 9 7.38 -11.90 -15.57
N ASP A 10 8.49 -11.21 -15.77
CA ASP A 10 9.09 -10.39 -14.73
C ASP A 10 8.53 -8.97 -14.83
N CYS A 11 7.87 -8.54 -13.76
CA CYS A 11 7.32 -7.19 -13.63
C CYS A 11 8.10 -6.38 -12.58
N TYR A 12 9.33 -6.80 -12.27
CA TYR A 12 10.15 -6.16 -11.26
C TYR A 12 10.54 -4.74 -11.70
N GLU A 13 10.08 -3.77 -10.96
CA GLU A 13 10.53 -2.37 -11.06
C GLU A 13 11.67 -2.20 -10.06
N GLY A 14 12.91 -2.41 -10.51
CA GLY A 14 14.09 -2.26 -9.65
C GLY A 14 14.21 -0.86 -9.06
N GLY A 15 14.44 -0.82 -7.77
CA GLY A 15 15.09 0.20 -6.95
C GLY A 15 14.72 1.67 -7.14
N TRP A 16 14.28 2.27 -6.06
CA TRP A 16 13.90 3.70 -5.89
C TRP A 16 15.00 4.74 -6.16
N LEU A 17 16.25 4.37 -6.39
CA LEU A 17 17.37 5.31 -6.27
C LEU A 17 18.12 5.64 -7.56
N ASN A 18 17.83 5.00 -8.66
CA ASN A 18 18.43 5.40 -9.92
C ASN A 18 17.38 5.36 -11.02
N ASN A 19 17.29 6.40 -11.83
CA ASN A 19 16.49 6.58 -13.03
C ASN A 19 16.56 5.42 -14.06
N GLY A 20 16.86 4.20 -13.60
CA GLY A 20 16.97 2.96 -14.35
C GLY A 20 15.63 2.25 -14.41
N TYR A 21 14.71 2.82 -15.16
CA TYR A 21 13.54 2.11 -15.63
C TYR A 21 13.97 0.87 -16.42
N CYS A 22 13.34 -0.26 -16.17
CA CYS A 22 13.34 -1.38 -17.11
C CYS A 22 12.72 -0.88 -18.44
N LYS A 23 13.52 -0.27 -19.28
CA LYS A 23 13.08 0.45 -20.49
C LYS A 23 12.23 -0.39 -21.45
N GLY A 24 12.39 -1.71 -21.47
CA GLY A 24 11.69 -2.60 -22.39
C GLY A 24 10.24 -2.91 -22.04
N MET A 25 9.96 -3.30 -20.79
CA MET A 25 8.62 -3.77 -20.42
C MET A 25 7.68 -2.62 -20.05
N GLN A 26 8.20 -1.51 -19.54
CA GLN A 26 7.39 -0.34 -19.17
C GLN A 26 6.78 0.35 -20.38
N SER A 27 7.53 0.52 -21.48
CA SER A 27 6.98 1.09 -22.71
C SER A 27 5.88 0.22 -23.30
N PHE A 28 6.04 -1.11 -23.26
CA PHE A 28 5.04 -2.07 -23.71
C PHE A 28 3.76 -2.02 -22.87
N LEU A 29 3.88 -1.90 -21.54
CA LEU A 29 2.73 -1.87 -20.62
C LEU A 29 2.02 -0.52 -20.55
N GLN A 30 2.64 0.57 -21.01
CA GLN A 30 2.08 1.94 -20.89
C GLN A 30 0.71 2.08 -21.56
N ASN A 31 0.50 1.45 -22.71
CA ASN A 31 -0.74 1.54 -23.49
C ASN A 31 -1.63 0.30 -23.38
N LEU A 32 -1.22 -0.69 -22.61
CA LEU A 32 -1.97 -1.92 -22.49
C LEU A 32 -3.30 -1.69 -21.74
N LYS A 33 -4.41 -2.13 -22.36
CA LYS A 33 -5.76 -2.04 -21.79
C LYS A 33 -6.23 -3.35 -21.16
N LYS A 34 -5.75 -4.50 -21.65
CA LYS A 34 -6.11 -5.83 -21.13
C LYS A 34 -5.04 -6.86 -21.49
N PHE A 35 -4.89 -7.87 -20.63
CA PHE A 35 -4.14 -9.07 -20.96
C PHE A 35 -5.05 -10.12 -21.59
N ASN A 36 -4.58 -10.69 -22.70
CA ASN A 36 -5.13 -11.93 -23.25
C ASN A 36 -4.06 -13.01 -23.07
N VAL A 37 -4.44 -14.17 -22.58
CA VAL A 37 -3.55 -15.31 -22.37
C VAL A 37 -4.08 -16.48 -23.17
N ALA A 38 -3.24 -17.12 -23.98
CA ALA A 38 -3.61 -18.28 -24.75
C ALA A 38 -4.13 -19.43 -23.83
N SER A 39 -5.19 -20.11 -24.24
CA SER A 39 -5.85 -21.16 -23.44
C SER A 39 -4.89 -22.26 -22.97
N GLY A 40 -3.94 -22.64 -23.84
CA GLY A 40 -2.92 -23.65 -23.53
C GLY A 40 -1.72 -23.15 -22.72
N ASN A 41 -1.66 -21.89 -22.28
CA ASN A 41 -0.59 -21.44 -21.39
C ASN A 41 -0.71 -22.16 -20.03
N LYS A 42 0.37 -22.83 -19.60
CA LYS A 42 0.39 -23.64 -18.36
C LYS A 42 0.64 -22.83 -17.10
N TRP A 43 1.16 -21.58 -17.21
CA TRP A 43 1.63 -20.77 -16.09
C TRP A 43 0.73 -19.60 -15.74
N TYR A 44 0.05 -19.02 -16.75
CA TYR A 44 -0.75 -17.80 -16.60
C TYR A 44 -2.18 -17.97 -17.09
N ARG A 45 -3.01 -17.07 -16.62
CA ARG A 45 -4.38 -16.85 -17.10
C ARG A 45 -4.74 -15.38 -17.04
N SER A 46 -5.63 -14.94 -17.90
CA SER A 46 -6.30 -13.66 -17.75
C SER A 46 -7.64 -13.86 -17.04
N TYR A 47 -7.96 -12.94 -16.14
CA TYR A 47 -9.30 -12.83 -15.57
C TYR A 47 -9.74 -11.37 -15.66
N LYS A 48 -10.78 -11.10 -16.45
CA LYS A 48 -11.26 -9.74 -16.74
C LYS A 48 -10.14 -8.81 -17.25
N GLY A 49 -9.24 -9.31 -18.07
CA GLY A 49 -8.13 -8.53 -18.62
C GLY A 49 -6.96 -8.28 -17.66
N VAL A 50 -6.99 -8.81 -16.47
CA VAL A 50 -5.91 -8.75 -15.46
C VAL A 50 -5.13 -10.05 -15.47
N LEU A 51 -3.82 -9.99 -15.32
CA LEU A 51 -2.93 -11.15 -15.37
C LEU A 51 -2.80 -11.82 -14.00
N TYR A 52 -2.97 -13.12 -13.99
CA TYR A 52 -2.81 -14.00 -12.81
C TYR A 52 -1.94 -15.22 -13.13
N THR A 53 -1.38 -15.83 -12.10
CA THR A 53 -0.89 -17.23 -12.21
C THR A 53 -2.03 -18.15 -12.65
N LYS A 54 -1.70 -19.28 -13.29
CA LYS A 54 -2.70 -20.24 -13.83
C LYS A 54 -3.72 -20.67 -12.80
N ASN A 55 -3.29 -20.98 -11.58
CA ASN A 55 -4.17 -21.34 -10.47
C ASN A 55 -4.98 -20.16 -9.88
N GLY A 56 -4.70 -18.94 -10.32
CA GLY A 56 -5.37 -17.70 -9.87
C GLY A 56 -5.05 -17.28 -8.44
N LYS A 57 -4.03 -17.88 -7.81
CA LYS A 57 -3.64 -17.55 -6.42
C LYS A 57 -2.83 -16.26 -6.31
N LYS A 58 -2.07 -15.89 -7.34
CA LYS A 58 -1.31 -14.63 -7.38
C LYS A 58 -1.83 -13.73 -8.51
N LEU A 59 -2.21 -12.49 -8.18
CA LEU A 59 -2.39 -11.43 -9.17
C LEU A 59 -1.01 -10.89 -9.54
N ILE A 60 -0.63 -11.00 -10.80
CA ILE A 60 0.69 -10.60 -11.30
C ILE A 60 0.71 -9.12 -11.62
N THR A 61 -0.16 -8.65 -12.51
CA THR A 61 -0.21 -7.24 -12.87
C THR A 61 -1.54 -6.83 -13.50
N VAL A 62 -1.86 -5.56 -13.36
CA VAL A 62 -3.01 -4.89 -13.98
C VAL A 62 -2.50 -3.96 -15.07
N PRO A 63 -3.12 -3.94 -16.25
CA PRO A 63 -2.71 -3.03 -17.33
C PRO A 63 -2.78 -1.57 -16.89
N ARG A 64 -1.77 -0.75 -17.25
CA ARG A 64 -1.74 0.67 -16.87
C ARG A 64 -2.92 1.48 -17.44
N LYS A 65 -3.37 1.16 -18.66
CA LYS A 65 -4.56 1.76 -19.29
C LYS A 65 -5.81 0.90 -19.11
N TYR A 66 -5.88 0.11 -18.03
CA TYR A 66 -7.09 -0.63 -17.70
C TYR A 66 -8.29 0.31 -17.65
N THR A 67 -9.36 -0.03 -18.36
CA THR A 67 -10.48 0.91 -18.61
C THR A 67 -11.44 1.05 -17.43
N ALA A 68 -11.59 -0.01 -16.64
CA ALA A 68 -12.52 0.02 -15.50
C ALA A 68 -11.96 0.83 -14.32
N LYS A 69 -12.78 1.72 -13.76
CA LYS A 69 -12.44 2.48 -12.54
C LYS A 69 -12.41 1.64 -11.27
N THR A 70 -12.98 0.44 -11.31
CA THR A 70 -13.04 -0.49 -10.17
C THR A 70 -12.46 -1.84 -10.54
N VAL A 71 -11.51 -2.34 -9.76
CA VAL A 71 -11.01 -3.71 -9.85
C VAL A 71 -11.50 -4.53 -8.66
N LYS A 72 -12.29 -5.56 -8.93
CA LYS A 72 -12.63 -6.62 -7.98
C LYS A 72 -11.65 -7.77 -8.20
N VAL A 73 -10.68 -7.93 -7.30
CA VAL A 73 -9.70 -9.02 -7.39
C VAL A 73 -10.41 -10.36 -7.28
N LYS A 74 -9.99 -11.35 -8.08
CA LYS A 74 -10.59 -12.69 -8.18
C LYS A 74 -10.69 -13.34 -6.80
N LYS A 75 -11.83 -13.91 -6.45
CA LYS A 75 -11.99 -14.73 -5.23
C LYS A 75 -10.96 -15.87 -5.22
N GLY A 76 -10.40 -16.17 -4.07
CA GLY A 76 -9.36 -17.19 -3.90
C GLY A 76 -7.92 -16.70 -4.19
N THR A 77 -7.73 -15.44 -4.65
CA THR A 77 -6.40 -14.84 -4.72
C THR A 77 -5.83 -14.68 -3.32
N THR A 78 -4.58 -15.10 -3.12
CA THR A 78 -3.88 -15.06 -1.83
C THR A 78 -2.75 -14.06 -1.79
N LYS A 79 -2.26 -13.63 -2.97
CA LYS A 79 -1.09 -12.76 -3.10
C LYS A 79 -1.29 -11.70 -4.20
N ILE A 80 -0.91 -10.47 -3.92
CA ILE A 80 -0.78 -9.38 -4.88
C ILE A 80 0.71 -9.18 -5.12
N ALA A 81 1.14 -9.29 -6.38
CA ALA A 81 2.55 -9.21 -6.73
C ALA A 81 3.13 -7.82 -6.52
N ASP A 82 4.46 -7.75 -6.51
CA ASP A 82 5.20 -6.50 -6.55
C ASP A 82 4.71 -5.64 -7.74
N SER A 83 4.57 -4.34 -7.49
CA SER A 83 4.19 -3.35 -8.50
C SER A 83 2.90 -3.68 -9.28
N ALA A 84 2.05 -4.59 -8.78
CA ALA A 84 0.91 -5.16 -9.54
C ALA A 84 -0.10 -4.12 -10.03
N PHE A 85 -0.28 -3.00 -9.34
CA PHE A 85 -1.14 -1.87 -9.71
C PHE A 85 -0.35 -0.57 -9.92
N SER A 86 0.95 -0.66 -10.06
CA SER A 86 1.85 0.48 -10.23
C SER A 86 1.41 1.33 -11.43
N PHE A 87 1.37 2.67 -11.22
CA PHE A 87 0.94 3.65 -12.24
C PHE A 87 -0.46 3.43 -12.86
N CYS A 88 -1.33 2.66 -12.21
CA CYS A 88 -2.72 2.50 -12.67
C CYS A 88 -3.57 3.74 -12.39
N THR A 89 -3.44 4.78 -13.22
CA THR A 89 -4.06 6.10 -12.99
C THR A 89 -5.57 6.15 -13.21
N ASN A 90 -6.13 5.20 -13.98
CA ASN A 90 -7.59 5.12 -14.19
C ASN A 90 -8.32 4.43 -13.04
N ILE A 91 -7.65 3.56 -12.27
CA ILE A 91 -8.28 2.77 -11.21
C ILE A 91 -8.51 3.67 -9.99
N LYS A 92 -9.75 3.78 -9.54
CA LYS A 92 -10.14 4.59 -8.37
C LYS A 92 -10.51 3.72 -7.16
N LYS A 93 -10.90 2.46 -7.40
CA LYS A 93 -11.35 1.55 -6.34
C LYS A 93 -10.80 0.14 -6.56
N VAL A 94 -10.26 -0.45 -5.50
CA VAL A 94 -9.85 -1.87 -5.48
C VAL A 94 -10.55 -2.58 -4.34
N ILE A 95 -11.08 -3.78 -4.60
CA ILE A 95 -11.71 -4.65 -3.62
C ILE A 95 -10.91 -5.95 -3.55
N LEU A 96 -10.14 -6.10 -2.46
CA LEU A 96 -9.38 -7.31 -2.18
C LEU A 96 -10.25 -8.31 -1.43
N PRO A 97 -10.27 -9.59 -1.83
CA PRO A 97 -10.94 -10.63 -1.05
C PRO A 97 -10.19 -10.93 0.25
N ASP A 98 -10.88 -11.42 1.28
CA ASP A 98 -10.27 -11.74 2.58
C ASP A 98 -9.29 -12.94 2.52
N THR A 99 -9.24 -13.62 1.37
CA THR A 99 -8.23 -14.65 1.08
C THR A 99 -6.83 -14.10 0.84
N VAL A 100 -6.69 -12.79 0.51
CA VAL A 100 -5.36 -12.17 0.32
C VAL A 100 -4.63 -12.10 1.65
N LYS A 101 -3.43 -12.67 1.68
CA LYS A 101 -2.53 -12.73 2.84
C LYS A 101 -1.29 -11.87 2.65
N VAL A 102 -0.86 -11.66 1.40
CA VAL A 102 0.37 -10.98 1.05
C VAL A 102 0.06 -9.90 0.01
N ILE A 103 0.53 -8.71 0.27
CA ILE A 103 0.65 -7.60 -0.68
C ILE A 103 2.15 -7.30 -0.75
N GLU A 104 2.76 -7.57 -1.89
CA GLU A 104 4.20 -7.36 -2.08
C GLU A 104 4.54 -5.87 -2.19
N GLN A 105 5.84 -5.57 -2.28
CA GLN A 105 6.40 -4.22 -2.33
C GLN A 105 5.77 -3.40 -3.46
N ASN A 106 5.62 -2.09 -3.28
CA ASN A 106 5.15 -1.14 -4.30
C ASN A 106 3.82 -1.50 -5.00
N ALA A 107 3.05 -2.46 -4.47
CA ALA A 107 1.89 -3.03 -5.18
C ALA A 107 0.90 -1.98 -5.72
N PHE A 108 0.75 -0.83 -5.07
CA PHE A 108 -0.15 0.28 -5.47
C PHE A 108 0.59 1.62 -5.58
N VAL A 109 1.89 1.60 -5.87
CA VAL A 109 2.70 2.81 -6.01
C VAL A 109 2.20 3.70 -7.15
N CYS A 110 2.20 5.02 -6.98
CA CYS A 110 1.82 5.99 -8.00
C CYS A 110 0.44 5.75 -8.64
N CYS A 111 -0.48 5.07 -7.94
CA CYS A 111 -1.82 4.82 -8.47
C CYS A 111 -2.82 5.91 -8.05
N SER A 112 -3.82 6.18 -8.91
CA SER A 112 -4.89 7.14 -8.57
C SER A 112 -5.97 6.57 -7.67
N LEU A 113 -5.64 5.53 -6.92
CA LEU A 113 -6.52 4.82 -6.01
C LEU A 113 -7.00 5.73 -4.87
N ASN A 114 -8.30 5.93 -4.75
CA ASN A 114 -8.87 6.73 -3.67
C ASN A 114 -9.63 5.88 -2.63
N TYR A 115 -9.87 4.61 -2.93
CA TYR A 115 -10.49 3.66 -2.03
C TYR A 115 -9.93 2.24 -2.24
N ILE A 116 -9.61 1.57 -1.16
CA ILE A 116 -9.28 0.15 -1.13
C ILE A 116 -9.97 -0.54 0.04
N ARG A 117 -10.60 -1.70 -0.24
CA ARG A 117 -11.03 -2.62 0.82
C ARG A 117 -9.87 -3.55 1.13
N MET A 118 -9.28 -3.36 2.30
CA MET A 118 -8.17 -4.20 2.78
C MET A 118 -8.68 -5.54 3.34
N PRO A 119 -7.92 -6.64 3.15
CA PRO A 119 -8.25 -7.93 3.73
C PRO A 119 -8.01 -7.91 5.25
N ARG A 120 -8.90 -8.57 6.01
CA ARG A 120 -8.82 -8.56 7.49
C ARG A 120 -7.70 -9.43 8.07
N LYS A 121 -7.26 -10.44 7.32
CA LYS A 121 -6.26 -11.43 7.76
C LYS A 121 -4.93 -11.28 7.01
N LEU A 122 -4.56 -10.04 6.67
CA LEU A 122 -3.29 -9.75 6.02
C LEU A 122 -2.14 -10.18 6.93
N LYS A 123 -1.11 -10.79 6.33
CA LYS A 123 0.09 -11.27 7.03
C LYS A 123 1.33 -10.45 6.67
N GLU A 124 1.34 -9.93 5.44
CA GLU A 124 2.47 -9.19 4.89
C GLU A 124 1.97 -8.00 4.08
N LEU A 125 2.58 -6.85 4.31
CA LEU A 125 2.38 -5.63 3.53
C LEU A 125 3.76 -5.06 3.21
N GLY A 126 4.17 -5.21 1.96
CA GLY A 126 5.49 -4.81 1.48
C GLY A 126 5.72 -3.30 1.57
N GLY A 127 6.98 -2.92 1.69
CA GLY A 127 7.40 -1.53 1.75
C GLY A 127 6.91 -0.73 0.53
N GLY A 128 6.60 0.53 0.73
CA GLY A 128 6.12 1.41 -0.34
C GLY A 128 4.77 1.05 -0.95
N ALA A 129 4.03 0.09 -0.37
CA ALA A 129 2.84 -0.50 -1.02
C ALA A 129 1.81 0.52 -1.51
N PHE A 130 1.66 1.66 -0.86
CA PHE A 130 0.75 2.76 -1.26
C PHE A 130 1.45 4.09 -1.49
N ASN A 131 2.76 4.07 -1.66
CA ASN A 131 3.54 5.28 -1.87
C ASN A 131 3.00 6.08 -3.07
N ASN A 132 2.91 7.40 -2.90
CA ASN A 132 2.39 8.33 -3.91
C ASN A 132 0.98 7.95 -4.44
N SER A 133 0.14 7.34 -3.61
CA SER A 133 -1.25 7.03 -3.96
C SER A 133 -2.20 8.20 -3.67
N ALA A 134 -3.38 8.19 -4.31
CA ALA A 134 -4.41 9.21 -4.11
C ALA A 134 -5.37 8.91 -2.94
N LEU A 135 -5.03 7.95 -2.07
CA LEU A 135 -5.85 7.57 -0.92
C LEU A 135 -6.13 8.76 -0.01
N LYS A 136 -7.41 8.89 0.42
CA LYS A 136 -7.81 9.89 1.42
C LYS A 136 -7.89 9.31 2.83
N LYS A 137 -8.29 8.04 2.94
CA LYS A 137 -8.41 7.29 4.21
C LYS A 137 -8.14 5.82 3.93
N ILE A 138 -7.58 5.13 4.93
CA ILE A 138 -7.37 3.69 4.87
C ILE A 138 -7.48 3.07 6.26
N THR A 139 -7.92 1.82 6.32
CA THR A 139 -7.88 0.99 7.52
C THR A 139 -7.02 -0.24 7.24
N ILE A 140 -5.98 -0.44 8.04
CA ILE A 140 -5.07 -1.57 7.95
C ILE A 140 -5.44 -2.59 9.01
N TYR A 141 -5.53 -3.85 8.61
CA TYR A 141 -5.80 -5.02 9.43
C TYR A 141 -4.64 -6.01 9.32
N GLY A 142 -4.56 -6.94 10.27
CA GLY A 142 -3.63 -8.06 10.21
C GLY A 142 -2.34 -7.85 10.97
N LYS A 143 -1.49 -8.87 10.94
CA LYS A 143 -0.20 -8.89 11.64
C LYS A 143 0.91 -8.38 10.69
N VAL A 144 0.88 -7.08 10.40
CA VAL A 144 1.77 -6.43 9.43
C VAL A 144 2.65 -5.38 10.08
N GLU A 145 3.77 -5.12 9.47
CA GLU A 145 4.67 -4.00 9.69
C GLU A 145 4.50 -3.02 8.55
N LEU A 146 4.73 -1.74 8.80
CA LEU A 146 4.58 -0.68 7.81
C LEU A 146 5.93 0.02 7.62
N ASN A 147 6.47 0.00 6.40
CA ASN A 147 7.70 0.70 6.02
C ASN A 147 7.45 1.49 4.74
N GLU A 148 7.74 2.79 4.73
CA GLU A 148 7.51 3.70 3.60
C GLU A 148 6.08 3.65 3.00
N THR A 149 5.16 2.98 3.69
CA THR A 149 3.90 2.47 3.13
C THR A 149 3.03 3.56 2.53
N PHE A 150 3.02 4.76 3.11
CA PHE A 150 2.19 5.89 2.67
C PHE A 150 3.03 7.14 2.36
N SER A 151 4.32 7.00 2.11
CA SER A 151 5.16 8.12 1.73
C SER A 151 4.57 8.84 0.50
N ASP A 152 4.70 10.17 0.44
CA ASP A 152 4.17 11.01 -0.64
C ASP A 152 2.66 10.94 -0.92
N CYS A 153 1.86 10.43 0.02
CA CYS A 153 0.40 10.40 -0.11
C CYS A 153 -0.22 11.79 0.10
N LYS A 154 -0.14 12.67 -0.91
CA LYS A 154 -0.56 14.08 -0.85
C LYS A 154 -2.04 14.30 -0.48
N LYS A 155 -2.90 13.28 -0.60
CA LYS A 155 -4.34 13.37 -0.30
C LYS A 155 -4.74 12.66 0.99
N LEU A 156 -3.84 11.95 1.64
CA LEU A 156 -4.12 11.14 2.82
C LEU A 156 -4.49 12.03 4.02
N LYS A 157 -5.67 11.79 4.59
CA LYS A 157 -6.21 12.55 5.74
C LYS A 157 -6.23 11.73 7.02
N SER A 158 -6.48 10.41 6.92
CA SER A 158 -6.58 9.57 8.10
C SER A 158 -6.18 8.12 7.82
N VAL A 159 -5.50 7.53 8.80
CA VAL A 159 -5.13 6.11 8.82
C VAL A 159 -5.64 5.48 10.10
N VAL A 160 -6.27 4.31 9.99
CA VAL A 160 -6.70 3.52 11.13
C VAL A 160 -5.94 2.20 11.11
N LEU A 161 -5.09 2.01 12.12
CA LEU A 161 -4.38 0.75 12.35
C LEU A 161 -5.18 -0.06 13.35
N LYS A 162 -5.58 -1.28 12.98
CA LYS A 162 -6.34 -2.19 13.84
C LYS A 162 -5.42 -3.10 14.65
N LYS A 163 -5.96 -3.72 15.68
CA LYS A 163 -5.26 -4.73 16.49
C LYS A 163 -4.58 -5.76 15.57
N GLY A 164 -3.31 -6.02 15.83
CA GLY A 164 -2.48 -6.94 15.05
C GLY A 164 -1.39 -6.26 14.23
N VAL A 165 -1.54 -4.97 13.85
CA VAL A 165 -0.42 -4.20 13.29
C VAL A 165 0.69 -4.19 14.33
N LYS A 166 1.89 -4.62 13.93
CA LYS A 166 3.00 -4.87 14.84
C LYS A 166 3.87 -3.63 15.05
N GLU A 167 4.18 -2.95 13.96
CA GLU A 167 5.17 -1.90 13.96
C GLU A 167 4.87 -0.83 12.90
N LEU A 168 5.28 0.40 13.21
CA LEU A 168 5.46 1.49 12.26
C LEU A 168 6.96 1.73 12.14
N GLY A 169 7.54 1.29 11.04
CA GLY A 169 8.93 1.52 10.71
C GLY A 169 9.17 2.91 10.12
N GLU A 170 10.19 3.03 9.30
CA GLU A 170 10.65 4.32 8.79
C GLU A 170 9.76 4.86 7.65
N TYR A 171 9.71 6.17 7.54
CA TYR A 171 9.15 6.97 6.43
C TYR A 171 7.69 6.64 6.07
N VAL A 172 6.93 6.08 7.03
CA VAL A 172 5.55 5.59 6.76
C VAL A 172 4.64 6.71 6.28
N PHE A 173 4.78 7.93 6.81
CA PHE A 173 3.93 9.10 6.48
C PHE A 173 4.72 10.31 6.00
N THR A 174 5.89 10.12 5.47
CA THR A 174 6.70 11.21 4.91
C THR A 174 5.93 11.92 3.79
N SER A 175 6.04 13.24 3.71
CA SER A 175 5.36 14.03 2.66
C SER A 175 3.84 13.81 2.56
N CYS A 176 3.16 13.63 3.70
CA CYS A 176 1.70 13.54 3.79
C CYS A 176 1.07 14.84 4.33
N PRO A 177 1.05 15.96 3.60
CA PRO A 177 0.71 17.29 4.13
C PRO A 177 -0.74 17.43 4.59
N LYS A 178 -1.62 16.56 4.10
CA LYS A 178 -3.04 16.54 4.48
C LYS A 178 -3.38 15.58 5.60
N LEU A 179 -2.39 14.85 6.16
CA LEU A 179 -2.63 13.91 7.25
C LEU A 179 -3.05 14.68 8.53
N ARG A 180 -4.15 14.23 9.15
CA ARG A 180 -4.74 14.85 10.34
C ARG A 180 -4.95 13.86 11.48
N SER A 181 -5.09 12.57 11.20
CA SER A 181 -5.25 11.59 12.26
C SER A 181 -4.67 10.23 11.93
N VAL A 182 -4.04 9.63 12.93
CA VAL A 182 -3.59 8.24 12.91
C VAL A 182 -4.17 7.55 14.13
N THR A 183 -4.93 6.48 13.93
CA THR A 183 -5.40 5.63 15.02
C THR A 183 -4.42 4.49 15.21
N VAL A 184 -3.86 4.38 16.40
CA VAL A 184 -2.81 3.42 16.76
C VAL A 184 -3.36 2.45 17.81
N PRO A 185 -3.27 1.12 17.61
CA PRO A 185 -3.70 0.14 18.59
C PRO A 185 -2.75 0.07 19.80
N LYS A 186 -3.20 -0.52 20.90
CA LYS A 186 -2.43 -0.64 22.16
C LYS A 186 -1.08 -1.35 21.98
N GLY A 187 -1.01 -2.33 21.07
CA GLY A 187 0.14 -3.25 20.96
C GLY A 187 1.36 -2.71 20.23
N ILE A 188 1.30 -1.51 19.66
CA ILE A 188 2.49 -0.90 19.01
C ILE A 188 3.34 -0.27 20.12
N LYS A 189 4.59 -0.72 20.21
CA LYS A 189 5.59 -0.26 21.19
C LYS A 189 6.57 0.73 20.52
N ASN A 190 7.27 1.50 21.36
CA ASN A 190 8.40 2.38 20.95
C ASN A 190 8.10 3.38 19.82
N LEU A 191 6.85 3.57 19.43
CA LEU A 191 6.46 4.45 18.36
C LEU A 191 6.96 5.89 18.57
N TRP A 192 7.00 6.35 19.80
CA TRP A 192 7.44 7.69 20.17
C TRP A 192 8.95 7.90 19.95
N LEU A 193 9.77 6.83 20.01
CA LEU A 193 11.20 6.87 19.73
C LEU A 193 11.51 7.16 18.25
N TYR A 194 10.60 6.74 17.36
CA TYR A 194 10.78 6.81 15.90
C TYR A 194 9.86 7.84 15.23
N ILE A 195 9.27 8.78 16.00
CA ILE A 195 8.35 9.79 15.44
C ILE A 195 9.02 10.58 14.32
N ASP A 196 10.28 10.95 14.46
CA ASP A 196 10.99 11.69 13.43
C ASP A 196 11.13 10.86 12.15
N SER A 197 11.57 9.61 12.22
CA SER A 197 11.74 8.75 11.04
C SER A 197 10.40 8.35 10.40
N ILE A 198 9.33 8.22 11.17
CA ILE A 198 7.99 7.88 10.65
C ILE A 198 7.42 8.99 9.76
N PHE A 199 7.66 10.26 10.12
CA PHE A 199 7.04 11.43 9.47
C PHE A 199 8.02 12.30 8.68
N TYR A 200 9.32 12.02 8.73
CA TYR A 200 10.35 12.89 8.16
C TYR A 200 11.33 12.11 7.28
N TYR A 201 11.69 12.69 6.14
CA TYR A 201 12.76 12.21 5.28
C TYR A 201 13.40 13.41 4.53
N ARG A 202 14.73 13.59 4.64
CA ARG A 202 15.53 14.55 3.85
C ARG A 202 14.89 15.94 3.66
N GLY A 203 14.43 16.56 4.73
CA GLY A 203 13.79 17.89 4.64
C GLY A 203 12.28 17.89 4.37
N LEU A 204 11.69 16.76 3.96
CA LEU A 204 10.27 16.62 3.66
C LEU A 204 9.48 16.25 4.92
N LYS A 205 8.78 17.22 5.52
CA LYS A 205 8.01 17.04 6.78
C LYS A 205 6.51 16.91 6.55
N CYS A 206 5.86 16.05 7.34
CA CYS A 206 4.47 16.33 7.70
C CYS A 206 4.42 17.43 8.76
N ASN A 207 3.41 18.30 8.69
CA ASN A 207 3.18 19.24 9.79
C ASN A 207 2.59 18.49 10.99
N LEU A 208 3.46 18.12 11.93
CA LEU A 208 3.11 17.29 13.09
C LEU A 208 2.10 17.99 14.02
N SER A 209 2.10 19.32 14.10
CA SER A 209 1.16 20.08 14.94
C SER A 209 -0.32 19.89 14.52
N ASN A 210 -0.55 19.52 13.27
CA ASN A 210 -1.88 19.23 12.74
C ASN A 210 -2.33 17.79 12.95
N ILE A 211 -1.46 16.91 13.49
CA ILE A 211 -1.75 15.49 13.63
C ILE A 211 -2.37 15.21 14.99
N THR A 212 -3.44 14.42 14.99
CA THR A 212 -4.01 13.80 16.18
C THR A 212 -3.75 12.31 16.16
N ILE A 213 -3.02 11.79 17.14
CA ILE A 213 -2.89 10.36 17.38
C ILE A 213 -4.05 9.92 18.27
N LYS A 214 -4.79 8.91 17.83
CA LYS A 214 -5.90 8.30 18.56
C LYS A 214 -5.46 6.94 19.06
N THR A 215 -5.53 6.70 20.37
CA THR A 215 -5.01 5.45 20.97
C THR A 215 -5.75 5.12 22.27
N PRO A 216 -5.79 3.85 22.71
CA PRO A 216 -6.35 3.49 24.01
C PRO A 216 -5.59 4.14 25.18
N LYS A 217 -6.29 4.45 26.28
CA LYS A 217 -5.73 5.10 27.48
C LYS A 217 -4.55 4.34 28.10
N ASN A 218 -4.54 3.02 27.99
CA ASN A 218 -3.50 2.15 28.54
C ASN A 218 -2.40 1.80 27.51
N SER A 219 -2.29 2.51 26.40
CA SER A 219 -1.22 2.37 25.43
C SER A 219 0.02 3.16 25.85
N GLU A 220 1.19 2.70 25.37
CA GLU A 220 2.46 3.42 25.55
C GLU A 220 2.39 4.83 24.94
N MET A 221 1.82 4.98 23.75
CA MET A 221 1.62 6.25 23.09
C MET A 221 0.81 7.26 23.93
N TYR A 222 -0.16 6.79 24.71
CA TYR A 222 -0.91 7.67 25.61
C TYR A 222 -0.08 8.07 26.84
N LYS A 223 0.76 7.17 27.36
CA LYS A 223 1.67 7.49 28.47
C LYS A 223 2.60 8.63 28.08
N GLU A 224 3.11 8.61 26.85
CA GLU A 224 4.04 9.62 26.30
C GLU A 224 3.36 10.90 25.78
N ARG A 225 2.07 11.09 25.98
CA ARG A 225 1.30 12.21 25.40
C ARG A 225 1.82 13.61 25.79
N LYS A 226 2.39 13.78 26.98
CA LYS A 226 2.97 15.05 27.45
C LYS A 226 4.24 15.39 26.64
N PHE A 227 5.12 14.42 26.46
CA PHE A 227 6.33 14.53 25.65
C PHE A 227 5.99 14.85 24.18
N LEU A 228 5.08 14.09 23.56
CA LEU A 228 4.64 14.29 22.18
C LEU A 228 4.03 15.68 21.96
N LYS A 229 3.25 16.19 22.93
CA LYS A 229 2.71 17.55 22.87
C LYS A 229 3.80 18.60 22.99
N LYS A 230 4.74 18.44 23.92
CA LYS A 230 5.85 19.39 24.16
C LYS A 230 6.80 19.46 22.97
N ARG A 231 7.31 18.32 22.51
CA ARG A 231 8.36 18.19 21.49
C ARG A 231 7.84 18.42 20.07
N TYR A 232 6.69 17.82 19.72
CA TYR A 232 6.20 17.72 18.35
C TYR A 232 4.87 18.44 18.11
N LYS A 233 4.25 19.01 19.14
CA LYS A 233 2.91 19.62 19.10
C LYS A 233 1.79 18.65 18.69
N ILE A 234 2.06 17.33 18.72
CA ILE A 234 1.10 16.27 18.42
C ILE A 234 0.03 16.21 19.51
N LYS A 235 -1.24 16.14 19.10
CA LYS A 235 -2.37 15.89 20.00
C LYS A 235 -2.60 14.40 20.16
N VAL A 236 -2.72 13.90 21.38
CA VAL A 236 -3.08 12.49 21.65
C VAL A 236 -4.48 12.45 22.25
N LYS A 237 -5.40 11.70 21.63
CA LYS A 237 -6.78 11.50 22.08
C LYS A 237 -7.03 10.04 22.43
N VAL A 238 -7.77 9.82 23.52
CA VAL A 238 -8.21 8.48 23.93
C VAL A 238 -9.34 8.00 23.01
N ILE A 239 -9.27 6.73 22.67
CA ILE A 239 -10.38 5.98 22.07
C ILE A 239 -10.77 4.81 22.98
N LYS A 240 -12.04 4.43 22.95
CA LYS A 240 -12.58 3.25 23.65
C LYS A 240 -12.08 1.95 23.02
#